data_2685fd1b415323103e9975f6ab09e4c1
#
_entry.id   2685fd1b415323103e9975f6ab09e4c1
#
_cell.length_a   1.000
_cell.length_b   1.000
_cell.length_c   1.000
_cell.angle_alpha   90.00
_cell.angle_beta   90.00
_cell.angle_gamma   90.00
#
_symmetry.space_group_name_H-M   'P 1'
#
loop_
_entity.id
_entity.type
_entity.pdbx_description
1 polymer ?
#
loop_
_entity_poly.entity_id
_entity_poly.type
_entity_poly.pdbx_seq_one_letter_code
_entity_poly.pdbx_strand_id
1 'polypeptide(L)'
;MNLEYFIATRLVASKDHKSNVSAPIIKIAISAVALGIIMMIVSVATGIGLQKKIREKVSAFNGHIIISNYNDNQSDVSIEPLSINQKFYPKFTEVTGIKHVQAVASKAGIIRTEKAFEGIIFKGVGKDYAWENLKEYLTEGRLPNNKAQLNNEILISKYLCNRLSLKLGDEFVTYFMKEESQGYNLRNFKIVGIYDSGFQEFDSAYIIGDIRHVQKINKWSKNQIGSFEVFVDDFDEIESKGREVYSETSSTL
;
A
#
# COMPACT_ATOMS: atom_id res chain seq x y z
N MET A 1 -32.68 -41.02 21.03
CA MET A 1 -32.14 -41.43 19.68
C MET A 1 -32.91 -40.61 18.65
N ASN A 2 -32.23 -39.81 17.84
CA ASN A 2 -32.89 -38.87 16.93
C ASN A 2 -33.45 -39.68 15.75
N LEU A 3 -34.77 -39.70 15.57
CA LEU A 3 -35.48 -40.49 14.55
C LEU A 3 -34.96 -40.16 13.13
N GLU A 4 -34.67 -38.92 12.90
CA GLU A 4 -34.15 -38.42 11.61
C GLU A 4 -32.77 -39.02 11.26
N TYR A 5 -31.89 -39.09 12.25
CA TYR A 5 -30.57 -39.72 12.10
C TYR A 5 -30.66 -41.22 11.86
N PHE A 6 -31.59 -41.90 12.55
CA PHE A 6 -31.85 -43.34 12.38
C PHE A 6 -32.38 -43.65 10.98
N ILE A 7 -33.32 -42.85 10.49
CA ILE A 7 -33.87 -43.00 9.13
C ILE A 7 -32.79 -42.71 8.07
N ALA A 8 -32.02 -41.65 8.26
CA ALA A 8 -30.95 -41.25 7.32
C ALA A 8 -29.86 -42.33 7.18
N THR A 9 -29.39 -42.89 8.31
CA THR A 9 -28.39 -43.97 8.31
C THR A 9 -28.91 -45.23 7.64
N ARG A 10 -30.19 -45.59 7.82
CA ARG A 10 -30.76 -46.77 7.22
C ARG A 10 -31.03 -46.62 5.70
N LEU A 11 -31.36 -45.42 5.25
CA LEU A 11 -31.51 -45.10 3.81
C LEU A 11 -30.18 -45.13 3.06
N VAL A 12 -29.10 -44.66 3.69
CA VAL A 12 -27.75 -44.60 3.06
C VAL A 12 -27.00 -45.93 3.15
N ALA A 13 -27.23 -46.71 4.23
CA ALA A 13 -26.48 -47.93 4.54
C ALA A 13 -27.20 -49.26 4.15
N SER A 14 -28.44 -49.23 3.59
CA SER A 14 -29.15 -50.45 3.23
C SER A 14 -28.49 -51.15 2.07
N LYS A 15 -27.88 -52.32 2.36
CA LYS A 15 -27.21 -53.21 1.37
C LYS A 15 -28.18 -54.25 0.76
N ASP A 16 -29.43 -54.27 1.11
CA ASP A 16 -30.28 -55.42 0.93
C ASP A 16 -31.27 -55.38 -0.24
N HIS A 17 -31.04 -54.62 -1.29
CA HIS A 17 -31.87 -54.81 -2.49
C HIS A 17 -31.07 -54.54 -3.75
N LYS A 18 -30.84 -55.59 -4.54
CA LYS A 18 -30.12 -55.56 -5.83
C LYS A 18 -30.81 -54.73 -6.93
N SER A 19 -31.93 -54.06 -6.62
CA SER A 19 -32.68 -53.21 -7.59
C SER A 19 -32.97 -51.78 -7.09
N ASN A 20 -32.33 -51.32 -6.00
CA ASN A 20 -32.63 -49.98 -5.45
C ASN A 20 -31.85 -48.89 -6.18
N VAL A 21 -32.44 -48.28 -7.17
CA VAL A 21 -31.94 -47.10 -7.89
C VAL A 21 -31.84 -45.86 -6.95
N SER A 22 -32.56 -45.88 -5.84
CA SER A 22 -32.66 -44.75 -4.89
C SER A 22 -31.37 -44.48 -4.13
N ALA A 23 -30.61 -45.52 -3.73
CA ALA A 23 -29.37 -45.34 -2.93
C ALA A 23 -28.22 -44.61 -3.72
N PRO A 24 -27.97 -44.91 -5.02
CA PRO A 24 -27.03 -44.13 -5.82
C PRO A 24 -27.46 -42.68 -6.00
N ILE A 25 -28.76 -42.44 -6.24
CA ILE A 25 -29.32 -41.09 -6.40
C ILE A 25 -29.11 -40.25 -5.15
N ILE A 26 -29.39 -40.80 -3.96
CA ILE A 26 -29.19 -40.11 -2.68
C ILE A 26 -27.70 -39.77 -2.49
N LYS A 27 -26.78 -40.67 -2.78
CA LYS A 27 -25.35 -40.44 -2.67
C LYS A 27 -24.88 -39.32 -3.62
N ILE A 28 -25.38 -39.29 -4.86
CA ILE A 28 -25.08 -38.23 -5.81
C ILE A 28 -25.62 -36.89 -5.30
N ALA A 29 -26.85 -36.85 -4.79
CA ALA A 29 -27.46 -35.65 -4.25
C ALA A 29 -26.66 -35.10 -3.04
N ILE A 30 -26.27 -35.97 -2.09
CA ILE A 30 -25.44 -35.58 -0.95
C ILE A 30 -24.07 -35.04 -1.42
N SER A 31 -23.44 -35.73 -2.38
CA SER A 31 -22.16 -35.28 -2.95
C SER A 31 -22.27 -33.92 -3.65
N ALA A 32 -23.35 -33.70 -4.41
CA ALA A 32 -23.58 -32.43 -5.08
C ALA A 32 -23.78 -31.27 -4.09
N VAL A 33 -24.59 -31.50 -3.03
CA VAL A 33 -24.79 -30.49 -1.98
C VAL A 33 -23.48 -30.21 -1.23
N ALA A 34 -22.74 -31.27 -0.88
CA ALA A 34 -21.44 -31.12 -0.18
C ALA A 34 -20.43 -30.33 -1.03
N LEU A 35 -20.32 -30.64 -2.33
CA LEU A 35 -19.48 -29.87 -3.27
C LEU A 35 -19.94 -28.41 -3.37
N GLY A 36 -21.23 -28.14 -3.43
CA GLY A 36 -21.78 -26.80 -3.47
C GLY A 36 -21.38 -25.99 -2.23
N ILE A 37 -21.48 -26.58 -1.04
CA ILE A 37 -21.08 -25.92 0.23
C ILE A 37 -19.57 -25.69 0.26
N ILE A 38 -18.75 -26.66 -0.15
CA ILE A 38 -17.29 -26.52 -0.19
C ILE A 38 -16.90 -25.37 -1.14
N MET A 39 -17.48 -25.32 -2.35
CA MET A 39 -17.21 -24.26 -3.31
C MET A 39 -17.61 -22.88 -2.79
N MET A 40 -18.74 -22.79 -2.09
CA MET A 40 -19.18 -21.53 -1.45
C MET A 40 -18.18 -21.08 -0.37
N ILE A 41 -17.75 -21.97 0.52
CA ILE A 41 -16.78 -21.63 1.57
C ILE A 41 -15.44 -21.20 0.96
N VAL A 42 -14.93 -21.93 -0.03
CA VAL A 42 -13.68 -21.59 -0.72
C VAL A 42 -13.79 -20.23 -1.40
N SER A 43 -14.90 -19.95 -2.08
CA SER A 43 -15.13 -18.67 -2.78
C SER A 43 -15.13 -17.49 -1.78
N VAL A 44 -15.86 -17.60 -0.70
CA VAL A 44 -15.91 -16.55 0.35
C VAL A 44 -14.54 -16.37 1.02
N ALA A 45 -13.88 -17.45 1.39
CA ALA A 45 -12.56 -17.40 2.04
C ALA A 45 -11.50 -16.76 1.12
N THR A 46 -11.52 -17.12 -0.17
CA THR A 46 -10.62 -16.51 -1.17
C THR A 46 -10.91 -15.03 -1.35
N GLY A 47 -12.17 -14.62 -1.43
CA GLY A 47 -12.57 -13.22 -1.55
C GLY A 47 -12.11 -12.37 -0.37
N ILE A 48 -12.34 -12.84 0.86
CA ILE A 48 -11.89 -12.15 2.08
C ILE A 48 -10.35 -12.10 2.13
N GLY A 49 -9.68 -13.20 1.82
CA GLY A 49 -8.21 -13.26 1.82
C GLY A 49 -7.58 -12.31 0.82
N LEU A 50 -8.14 -12.24 -0.39
CA LEU A 50 -7.67 -11.32 -1.43
C LEU A 50 -7.89 -9.85 -1.03
N GLN A 51 -9.09 -9.53 -0.52
CA GLN A 51 -9.40 -8.17 -0.06
C GLN A 51 -8.42 -7.73 1.04
N LYS A 52 -8.14 -8.60 2.02
CA LYS A 52 -7.15 -8.31 3.07
C LYS A 52 -5.76 -8.05 2.51
N LYS A 53 -5.31 -8.88 1.58
CA LYS A 53 -3.98 -8.71 0.94
C LYS A 53 -3.86 -7.44 0.11
N ILE A 54 -4.90 -7.05 -0.62
CA ILE A 54 -4.92 -5.77 -1.35
C ILE A 54 -4.82 -4.60 -0.37
N ARG A 55 -5.62 -4.62 0.70
CA ARG A 55 -5.60 -3.57 1.73
C ARG A 55 -4.22 -3.43 2.37
N GLU A 56 -3.59 -4.55 2.79
CA GLU A 56 -2.24 -4.56 3.37
C GLU A 56 -1.21 -3.93 2.42
N LYS A 57 -1.27 -4.27 1.13
CA LYS A 57 -0.35 -3.72 0.12
C LYS A 57 -0.56 -2.22 -0.10
N VAL A 58 -1.80 -1.78 -0.30
CA VAL A 58 -2.10 -0.36 -0.52
C VAL A 58 -1.67 0.47 0.69
N SER A 59 -1.99 0.01 1.89
CA SER A 59 -1.63 0.73 3.11
C SER A 59 -0.13 0.73 3.41
N ALA A 60 0.61 -0.29 2.98
CA ALA A 60 2.07 -0.30 3.14
C ALA A 60 2.74 0.87 2.41
N PHE A 61 2.17 1.30 1.27
CA PHE A 61 2.70 2.41 0.47
C PHE A 61 2.11 3.78 0.84
N ASN A 62 0.84 3.87 1.23
CA ASN A 62 0.13 5.15 1.41
C ASN A 62 -0.48 5.36 2.81
N GLY A 63 -0.23 4.42 3.75
CA GLY A 63 -0.95 4.44 5.03
C GLY A 63 -2.43 4.07 4.88
N HIS A 64 -3.16 4.14 5.98
CA HIS A 64 -4.60 3.86 6.00
C HIS A 64 -5.43 5.15 5.81
N ILE A 65 -4.97 6.26 6.37
CA ILE A 65 -5.60 7.58 6.27
C ILE A 65 -4.51 8.57 5.87
N ILE A 66 -4.82 9.45 4.92
CA ILE A 66 -3.94 10.54 4.49
C ILE A 66 -4.52 11.85 5.00
N ILE A 67 -3.68 12.66 5.64
CA ILE A 67 -4.01 14.03 6.04
C ILE A 67 -3.19 14.95 5.14
N SER A 68 -3.85 15.69 4.27
CA SER A 68 -3.24 16.61 3.31
C SER A 68 -3.95 17.96 3.32
N ASN A 69 -3.36 18.94 2.66
CA ASN A 69 -4.07 20.19 2.36
C ASN A 69 -5.29 19.89 1.49
N TYR A 70 -6.34 20.68 1.65
CA TYR A 70 -7.59 20.52 0.89
C TYR A 70 -7.36 20.49 -0.63
N ASN A 71 -6.46 21.32 -1.13
CA ASN A 71 -6.12 21.39 -2.56
C ASN A 71 -5.39 20.15 -3.09
N ASP A 72 -4.80 19.34 -2.22
CA ASP A 72 -4.06 18.12 -2.57
C ASP A 72 -4.93 16.86 -2.57
N ASN A 73 -6.20 16.93 -2.15
CA ASN A 73 -7.09 15.77 -1.96
C ASN A 73 -7.33 14.91 -3.22
N GLN A 74 -7.07 15.43 -4.40
CA GLN A 74 -7.22 14.72 -5.69
C GLN A 74 -5.90 14.55 -6.43
N SER A 75 -4.78 14.78 -5.76
CA SER A 75 -3.45 14.77 -6.37
C SER A 75 -2.54 13.73 -5.69
N ASP A 76 -1.85 12.94 -6.51
CA ASP A 76 -0.79 12.04 -6.03
C ASP A 76 0.51 12.79 -5.67
N VAL A 77 0.56 14.10 -5.95
CA VAL A 77 1.71 14.96 -5.66
C VAL A 77 1.34 16.06 -4.67
N SER A 78 2.29 16.43 -3.85
CA SER A 78 2.11 17.50 -2.87
C SER A 78 2.28 18.85 -3.54
N ILE A 79 1.21 19.64 -3.60
CA ILE A 79 1.15 20.98 -4.20
C ILE A 79 1.40 22.03 -3.13
N GLU A 80 0.61 22.00 -2.06
CA GLU A 80 0.70 22.95 -0.96
C GLU A 80 1.29 22.29 0.30
N PRO A 81 2.24 22.95 1.00
CA PRO A 81 2.87 22.35 2.14
C PRO A 81 1.99 22.45 3.40
N LEU A 82 2.06 21.40 4.22
CA LEU A 82 1.60 21.39 5.60
C LEU A 82 2.75 21.64 6.58
N SER A 83 2.47 22.23 7.74
CA SER A 83 3.42 22.28 8.83
C SER A 83 3.54 20.92 9.51
N ILE A 84 4.77 20.43 9.72
CA ILE A 84 5.01 19.21 10.49
C ILE A 84 4.68 19.39 11.98
N ASN A 85 4.66 20.64 12.46
CA ASN A 85 4.40 20.98 13.86
C ASN A 85 2.90 20.95 14.15
N GLN A 86 2.33 19.77 14.18
CA GLN A 86 0.93 19.51 14.52
C GLN A 86 0.82 18.90 15.92
N LYS A 87 -0.28 19.16 16.63
CA LYS A 87 -0.54 18.62 17.97
C LYS A 87 -0.59 17.10 17.98
N PHE A 88 -1.08 16.50 16.89
CA PHE A 88 -1.22 15.06 16.72
C PHE A 88 0.06 14.36 16.22
N TYR A 89 1.11 15.10 15.92
CA TYR A 89 2.36 14.52 15.44
C TYR A 89 3.47 14.65 16.50
N PRO A 90 4.28 13.61 16.75
CA PRO A 90 4.39 12.33 16.02
C PRO A 90 3.38 11.25 16.44
N LYS A 91 2.48 11.54 17.38
CA LYS A 91 1.50 10.58 17.89
C LYS A 91 0.22 11.29 18.31
N PHE A 92 -0.93 10.74 17.90
CA PHE A 92 -2.23 11.17 18.40
C PHE A 92 -2.32 10.93 19.92
N THR A 93 -2.85 11.90 20.65
CA THR A 93 -3.07 11.82 22.10
C THR A 93 -4.55 11.60 22.44
N GLU A 94 -5.46 12.10 21.62
CA GLU A 94 -6.90 12.05 21.86
C GLU A 94 -7.59 10.93 21.07
N VAL A 95 -7.06 10.57 19.89
CA VAL A 95 -7.55 9.44 19.08
C VAL A 95 -6.79 8.16 19.45
N THR A 96 -7.50 7.16 19.95
CA THR A 96 -6.95 5.83 20.25
C THR A 96 -6.99 4.93 19.02
N GLY A 97 -6.22 3.83 19.01
CA GLY A 97 -6.17 2.88 17.89
C GLY A 97 -5.36 3.37 16.69
N ILE A 98 -4.53 4.42 16.88
CA ILE A 98 -3.55 4.88 15.90
C ILE A 98 -2.20 4.24 16.21
N LYS A 99 -1.72 3.41 15.28
CA LYS A 99 -0.46 2.67 15.40
C LYS A 99 0.75 3.55 15.12
N HIS A 100 0.68 4.37 14.07
CA HIS A 100 1.81 5.16 13.60
C HIS A 100 1.36 6.34 12.76
N VAL A 101 2.12 7.45 12.82
CA VAL A 101 1.96 8.63 11.97
C VAL A 101 3.32 8.96 11.36
N GLN A 102 3.37 9.16 10.07
CA GLN A 102 4.59 9.51 9.36
C GLN A 102 4.37 10.67 8.39
N ALA A 103 5.42 11.47 8.20
CA ALA A 103 5.42 12.64 7.33
C ALA A 103 6.02 12.29 5.97
N VAL A 104 5.33 12.65 4.88
CA VAL A 104 5.77 12.40 3.51
C VAL A 104 5.58 13.64 2.64
N ALA A 105 6.23 13.65 1.50
CA ALA A 105 5.98 14.62 0.44
C ALA A 105 6.23 13.97 -0.92
N SER A 106 5.35 14.20 -1.88
CA SER A 106 5.44 13.59 -3.20
C SER A 106 5.64 14.64 -4.29
N LYS A 107 6.42 14.32 -5.32
CA LYS A 107 6.65 15.19 -6.47
C LYS A 107 6.72 14.37 -7.76
N ALA A 108 5.99 14.80 -8.79
CA ALA A 108 6.09 14.18 -10.11
C ALA A 108 7.42 14.52 -10.76
N GLY A 109 8.01 13.54 -11.42
CA GLY A 109 9.26 13.67 -12.15
C GLY A 109 9.32 12.76 -13.36
N ILE A 110 10.38 12.91 -14.14
CA ILE A 110 10.66 12.07 -15.30
C ILE A 110 12.07 11.52 -15.18
N ILE A 111 12.19 10.21 -15.18
CA ILE A 111 13.48 9.54 -15.33
C ILE A 111 13.75 9.41 -16.82
N ARG A 112 14.91 9.85 -17.27
CA ARG A 112 15.37 9.71 -18.65
C ARG A 112 16.69 8.97 -18.69
N THR A 113 16.73 7.88 -19.43
CA THR A 113 17.94 7.16 -19.80
C THR A 113 18.23 7.34 -21.29
N GLU A 114 19.32 6.77 -21.80
CA GLU A 114 19.63 6.78 -23.22
C GLU A 114 18.59 6.05 -24.08
N LYS A 115 17.88 5.08 -23.50
CA LYS A 115 16.98 4.16 -24.21
C LYS A 115 15.51 4.43 -23.98
N ALA A 116 15.14 5.00 -22.84
CA ALA A 116 13.75 5.15 -22.42
C ALA A 116 13.55 6.35 -21.50
N PHE A 117 12.31 6.78 -21.37
CA PHE A 117 11.88 7.72 -20.33
C PHE A 117 10.61 7.20 -19.66
N GLU A 118 10.46 7.45 -18.37
CA GLU A 118 9.28 7.08 -17.59
C GLU A 118 8.89 8.23 -16.66
N GLY A 119 7.59 8.54 -16.62
CA GLY A 119 7.02 9.42 -15.61
C GLY A 119 6.96 8.72 -14.27
N ILE A 120 7.37 9.40 -13.20
CA ILE A 120 7.38 8.82 -11.86
C ILE A 120 6.83 9.80 -10.83
N ILE A 121 6.44 9.25 -9.70
CA ILE A 121 6.18 9.98 -8.47
C ILE A 121 7.32 9.67 -7.50
N PHE A 122 8.10 10.69 -7.18
CA PHE A 122 9.10 10.59 -6.13
C PHE A 122 8.41 10.79 -4.78
N LYS A 123 8.33 9.74 -3.98
CA LYS A 123 7.85 9.77 -2.60
C LYS A 123 9.01 10.03 -1.66
N GLY A 124 9.08 11.25 -1.16
CA GLY A 124 10.04 11.67 -0.16
C GLY A 124 9.58 11.27 1.24
N VAL A 125 10.41 10.55 1.98
CA VAL A 125 10.09 10.01 3.30
C VAL A 125 11.08 10.48 4.36
N GLY A 126 10.61 10.69 5.57
CA GLY A 126 11.37 11.19 6.71
C GLY A 126 12.06 10.10 7.53
N LYS A 127 12.53 10.48 8.71
CA LYS A 127 13.16 9.58 9.69
C LYS A 127 12.15 8.66 10.38
N ASP A 128 10.91 9.09 10.40
CA ASP A 128 9.74 8.48 11.00
C ASP A 128 9.07 7.43 10.11
N TYR A 129 9.57 7.27 8.89
CA TYR A 129 8.97 6.37 7.92
C TYR A 129 9.08 4.90 8.34
N ALA A 130 7.95 4.20 8.34
CA ALA A 130 7.82 2.81 8.77
C ALA A 130 8.31 1.83 7.68
N TRP A 131 9.62 1.79 7.47
CA TRP A 131 10.27 0.91 6.48
C TRP A 131 9.93 -0.57 6.63
N GLU A 132 9.54 -1.01 7.82
CA GLU A 132 9.13 -2.40 8.06
C GLU A 132 7.95 -2.83 7.18
N ASN A 133 7.06 -1.89 6.84
CA ASN A 133 5.91 -2.16 5.97
C ASN A 133 6.32 -2.47 4.51
N LEU A 134 7.50 -1.99 4.09
CA LEU A 134 8.03 -2.23 2.73
C LEU A 134 9.07 -3.34 2.67
N LYS A 135 9.53 -3.84 3.82
CA LYS A 135 10.62 -4.82 3.88
C LYS A 135 10.28 -6.14 3.20
N GLU A 136 9.01 -6.56 3.28
CA GLU A 136 8.56 -7.80 2.64
C GLU A 136 8.55 -7.71 1.10
N TYR A 137 8.49 -6.50 0.54
CA TYR A 137 8.50 -6.27 -0.91
C TYR A 137 9.89 -6.05 -1.47
N LEU A 138 10.92 -5.91 -0.64
CA LEU A 138 12.31 -5.74 -1.06
C LEU A 138 12.83 -7.04 -1.69
N THR A 139 13.17 -6.99 -2.98
CA THR A 139 13.68 -8.15 -3.72
C THR A 139 15.20 -8.18 -3.83
N GLU A 140 15.84 -7.00 -3.93
CA GLU A 140 17.29 -6.87 -4.06
C GLU A 140 17.81 -5.65 -3.29
N GLY A 141 19.05 -5.74 -2.79
CA GLY A 141 19.72 -4.63 -2.13
C GLY A 141 19.26 -4.38 -0.69
N ARG A 142 19.11 -3.11 -0.32
CA ARG A 142 18.74 -2.65 1.02
C ARG A 142 17.82 -1.44 0.97
N LEU A 143 17.21 -1.14 2.10
CA LEU A 143 16.43 0.09 2.27
C LEU A 143 17.34 1.32 2.34
N PRO A 144 16.88 2.50 1.83
CA PRO A 144 17.61 3.77 1.91
C PRO A 144 17.85 4.21 3.35
N ASN A 145 18.97 4.89 3.60
CA ASN A 145 19.30 5.40 4.92
C ASN A 145 19.05 6.92 5.02
N ASN A 146 17.88 7.32 5.50
CA ASN A 146 17.45 8.72 5.60
C ASN A 146 17.78 9.36 6.96
N LYS A 147 18.56 8.69 7.83
CA LYS A 147 18.72 9.12 9.26
C LYS A 147 19.69 10.27 9.47
N ALA A 148 20.72 10.39 8.65
CA ALA A 148 21.81 11.37 8.87
C ALA A 148 21.69 12.59 7.95
N GLN A 149 22.57 12.70 6.97
CA GLN A 149 22.59 13.79 6.01
C GLN A 149 21.70 13.46 4.80
N LEU A 150 21.31 14.49 4.04
CA LEU A 150 20.65 14.30 2.76
C LEU A 150 21.49 13.35 1.90
N ASN A 151 20.86 12.29 1.43
CA ASN A 151 21.50 11.35 0.52
C ASN A 151 20.65 11.17 -0.75
N ASN A 152 21.27 10.60 -1.76
CA ASN A 152 20.65 10.36 -3.06
C ASN A 152 20.19 8.89 -3.21
N GLU A 153 20.14 8.14 -2.12
CA GLU A 153 19.73 6.75 -2.12
C GLU A 153 18.23 6.63 -2.37
N ILE A 154 17.84 5.72 -3.24
CA ILE A 154 16.43 5.44 -3.52
C ILE A 154 16.13 3.94 -3.54
N LEU A 155 14.85 3.66 -3.26
CA LEU A 155 14.19 2.40 -3.53
C LEU A 155 13.37 2.57 -4.81
N ILE A 156 13.53 1.66 -5.78
CA ILE A 156 12.85 1.69 -7.09
C ILE A 156 12.19 0.33 -7.33
N SER A 157 11.10 0.31 -8.11
CA SER A 157 10.45 -0.95 -8.44
C SER A 157 11.24 -1.75 -9.49
N LYS A 158 11.06 -3.06 -9.44
CA LYS A 158 11.57 -3.98 -10.47
C LYS A 158 10.99 -3.68 -11.85
N TYR A 159 9.72 -3.24 -11.90
CA TYR A 159 9.07 -2.81 -13.13
C TYR A 159 9.81 -1.65 -13.79
N LEU A 160 10.07 -0.56 -13.04
CA LEU A 160 10.79 0.61 -13.56
C LEU A 160 12.25 0.28 -13.92
N CYS A 161 12.94 -0.56 -13.13
CA CYS A 161 14.27 -1.03 -13.47
C CYS A 161 14.31 -1.73 -14.84
N ASN A 162 13.36 -2.62 -15.11
CA ASN A 162 13.26 -3.32 -16.37
C ASN A 162 12.95 -2.37 -17.53
N ARG A 163 12.01 -1.44 -17.35
CA ARG A 163 11.59 -0.46 -18.35
C ARG A 163 12.72 0.50 -18.74
N LEU A 164 13.49 0.94 -17.74
CA LEU A 164 14.57 1.89 -17.91
C LEU A 164 15.94 1.24 -18.17
N SER A 165 16.02 -0.10 -18.16
CA SER A 165 17.26 -0.89 -18.25
C SER A 165 18.27 -0.52 -17.16
N LEU A 166 17.78 -0.26 -15.93
CA LEU A 166 18.57 0.05 -14.76
C LEU A 166 18.74 -1.19 -13.85
N LYS A 167 19.80 -1.18 -13.04
CA LYS A 167 20.15 -2.26 -12.11
C LYS A 167 20.48 -1.69 -10.72
N LEU A 168 20.52 -2.57 -9.74
CA LEU A 168 21.00 -2.25 -8.40
C LEU A 168 22.41 -1.63 -8.46
N GLY A 169 22.58 -0.49 -7.80
CA GLY A 169 23.83 0.26 -7.77
C GLY A 169 23.98 1.33 -8.85
N ASP A 170 23.14 1.31 -9.90
CA ASP A 170 23.18 2.31 -10.95
C ASP A 170 22.76 3.68 -10.43
N GLU A 171 23.29 4.72 -11.11
CA GLU A 171 22.90 6.10 -10.90
C GLU A 171 22.17 6.65 -12.12
N PHE A 172 21.15 7.48 -11.89
CA PHE A 172 20.38 8.10 -12.95
C PHE A 172 19.88 9.48 -12.55
N VAL A 173 19.54 10.29 -13.55
CA VAL A 173 19.05 11.65 -13.37
C VAL A 173 17.52 11.66 -13.51
N THR A 174 16.86 12.32 -12.56
CA THR A 174 15.43 12.61 -12.58
C THR A 174 15.21 14.10 -12.81
N TYR A 175 14.29 14.42 -13.69
CA TYR A 175 13.88 15.77 -14.07
C TYR A 175 12.59 16.11 -13.35
N PHE A 176 12.59 17.14 -12.51
CA PHE A 176 11.41 17.68 -11.85
C PHE A 176 11.06 19.04 -12.41
N MET A 177 9.83 19.25 -12.85
CA MET A 177 9.40 20.54 -13.39
C MET A 177 9.44 21.62 -12.29
N LYS A 178 9.89 22.82 -12.68
CA LYS A 178 9.81 24.01 -11.82
C LYS A 178 8.42 24.64 -11.98
N GLU A 179 7.80 25.02 -10.88
CA GLU A 179 6.46 25.62 -10.89
C GLU A 179 6.46 27.07 -11.39
N GLU A 180 7.50 27.84 -11.04
CA GLU A 180 7.55 29.28 -11.29
C GLU A 180 8.32 29.69 -12.54
N SER A 181 8.98 28.76 -13.24
CA SER A 181 9.82 29.11 -14.39
C SER A 181 9.91 27.96 -15.40
N GLN A 182 10.17 28.30 -16.67
CA GLN A 182 10.52 27.28 -17.65
C GLN A 182 11.86 26.63 -17.25
N GLY A 183 11.85 25.30 -17.07
CA GLY A 183 13.03 24.53 -16.75
C GLY A 183 12.80 23.38 -15.78
N TYR A 184 13.88 22.70 -15.44
CA TYR A 184 13.84 21.50 -14.62
C TYR A 184 14.80 21.62 -13.45
N ASN A 185 14.43 21.02 -12.32
CA ASN A 185 15.34 20.68 -11.24
C ASN A 185 15.86 19.27 -11.48
N LEU A 186 17.18 19.13 -11.56
CA LEU A 186 17.83 17.83 -11.77
C LEU A 186 18.24 17.24 -10.42
N ARG A 187 18.00 15.95 -10.25
CA ARG A 187 18.50 15.18 -9.11
C ARG A 187 19.12 13.89 -9.63
N ASN A 188 20.34 13.62 -9.18
CA ASN A 188 20.99 12.34 -9.41
C ASN A 188 20.68 11.41 -8.24
N PHE A 189 20.14 10.23 -8.54
CA PHE A 189 19.80 9.22 -7.55
C PHE A 189 20.57 7.94 -7.79
N LYS A 190 20.85 7.21 -6.69
CA LYS A 190 21.50 5.91 -6.69
C LYS A 190 20.55 4.83 -6.21
N ILE A 191 20.40 3.78 -6.98
CA ILE A 191 19.56 2.62 -6.63
C ILE A 191 20.28 1.80 -5.56
N VAL A 192 19.72 1.76 -4.34
CA VAL A 192 20.26 0.93 -3.23
C VAL A 192 19.37 -0.25 -2.91
N GLY A 193 18.12 -0.24 -3.40
CA GLY A 193 17.19 -1.35 -3.27
C GLY A 193 16.17 -1.38 -4.40
N ILE A 194 15.73 -2.60 -4.71
CA ILE A 194 14.71 -2.87 -5.71
C ILE A 194 13.55 -3.58 -5.02
N TYR A 195 12.32 -3.09 -5.21
CA TYR A 195 11.12 -3.69 -4.66
C TYR A 195 10.19 -4.22 -5.75
N ASP A 196 9.33 -5.16 -5.37
CA ASP A 196 8.27 -5.70 -6.21
C ASP A 196 7.02 -5.88 -5.33
N SER A 197 6.07 -4.95 -5.44
CA SER A 197 4.84 -5.03 -4.65
C SER A 197 3.84 -6.02 -5.27
N GLY A 198 4.02 -6.34 -6.56
CA GLY A 198 3.04 -7.06 -7.37
C GLY A 198 1.74 -6.27 -7.56
N PHE A 199 1.77 -4.95 -7.36
CA PHE A 199 0.67 -4.04 -7.61
C PHE A 199 1.11 -2.98 -8.62
N GLN A 200 0.64 -3.12 -9.86
CA GLN A 200 1.17 -2.38 -11.00
C GLN A 200 1.08 -0.86 -10.83
N GLU A 201 0.04 -0.35 -10.15
CA GLU A 201 -0.14 1.09 -9.93
C GLU A 201 1.03 1.69 -9.13
N PHE A 202 1.52 0.98 -8.11
CA PHE A 202 2.70 1.42 -7.37
C PHE A 202 4.00 1.12 -8.12
N ASP A 203 4.12 -0.08 -8.67
CA ASP A 203 5.35 -0.52 -9.32
C ASP A 203 5.67 0.29 -10.57
N SER A 204 4.67 0.81 -11.28
CA SER A 204 4.87 1.61 -12.49
C SER A 204 5.17 3.10 -12.22
N ALA A 205 4.88 3.60 -11.01
CA ALA A 205 4.92 5.04 -10.77
C ALA A 205 5.91 5.44 -9.66
N TYR A 206 6.04 4.68 -8.56
CA TYR A 206 6.69 5.21 -7.37
C TYR A 206 8.17 4.85 -7.27
N ILE A 207 8.99 5.86 -6.92
CA ILE A 207 10.32 5.71 -6.34
C ILE A 207 10.34 6.37 -4.97
N ILE A 208 11.08 5.80 -4.00
CA ILE A 208 11.05 6.24 -2.62
C ILE A 208 12.45 6.66 -2.18
N GLY A 209 12.56 7.87 -1.61
CA GLY A 209 13.83 8.42 -1.16
C GLY A 209 13.66 9.49 -0.07
N ASP A 210 14.66 10.31 0.13
CA ASP A 210 14.70 11.31 1.20
C ASP A 210 13.76 12.50 0.92
N ILE A 211 12.86 12.81 1.85
CA ILE A 211 11.90 13.93 1.76
C ILE A 211 12.56 15.28 1.50
N ARG A 212 13.80 15.46 1.95
CA ARG A 212 14.55 16.71 1.76
C ARG A 212 14.81 17.05 0.30
N HIS A 213 14.73 16.09 -0.61
CA HIS A 213 14.77 16.38 -2.05
C HIS A 213 13.53 17.15 -2.49
N VAL A 214 12.33 16.70 -2.08
CA VAL A 214 11.07 17.40 -2.39
C VAL A 214 11.05 18.78 -1.76
N GLN A 215 11.43 18.89 -0.49
CA GLN A 215 11.51 20.18 0.21
C GLN A 215 12.42 21.18 -0.54
N LYS A 216 13.60 20.73 -0.99
CA LYS A 216 14.51 21.59 -1.77
C LYS A 216 13.98 21.94 -3.17
N ILE A 217 13.28 21.02 -3.84
CA ILE A 217 12.70 21.25 -5.16
C ILE A 217 11.59 22.30 -5.08
N ASN A 218 10.72 22.17 -4.09
CA ASN A 218 9.57 23.07 -3.85
C ASN A 218 9.95 24.35 -3.07
N LYS A 219 11.23 24.53 -2.68
CA LYS A 219 11.69 25.62 -1.82
C LYS A 219 11.02 25.65 -0.44
N TRP A 220 10.62 24.49 0.05
CA TRP A 220 10.00 24.33 1.37
C TRP A 220 11.04 24.33 2.48
N SER A 221 10.63 24.79 3.65
CA SER A 221 11.42 24.69 4.88
C SER A 221 11.48 23.25 5.38
N LYS A 222 12.37 22.97 6.35
CA LYS A 222 12.49 21.64 6.98
C LYS A 222 11.22 21.21 7.75
N ASN A 223 10.38 22.18 8.12
CA ASN A 223 9.16 21.95 8.86
C ASN A 223 7.91 21.89 7.95
N GLN A 224 8.10 21.89 6.64
CA GLN A 224 7.04 21.78 5.64
C GLN A 224 7.11 20.41 4.97
N ILE A 225 5.95 19.76 4.90
CA ILE A 225 5.74 18.41 4.34
C ILE A 225 4.56 18.43 3.39
N GLY A 226 4.33 17.38 2.63
CA GLY A 226 3.16 17.29 1.75
C GLY A 226 1.93 16.76 2.48
N SER A 227 2.09 15.68 3.23
CA SER A 227 0.98 15.03 3.94
C SER A 227 1.47 14.20 5.10
N PHE A 228 0.54 13.83 5.98
CA PHE A 228 0.76 12.78 6.97
C PHE A 228 0.06 11.51 6.52
N GLU A 229 0.71 10.39 6.70
CA GLU A 229 0.15 9.05 6.53
C GLU A 229 -0.06 8.44 7.91
N VAL A 230 -1.29 8.02 8.18
CA VAL A 230 -1.72 7.48 9.47
C VAL A 230 -2.02 6.00 9.31
N PHE A 231 -1.48 5.19 10.21
CA PHE A 231 -1.74 3.76 10.30
C PHE A 231 -2.62 3.48 11.50
N VAL A 232 -3.73 2.80 11.30
CA VAL A 232 -4.62 2.34 12.37
C VAL A 232 -4.23 0.92 12.81
N ASP A 233 -4.56 0.57 14.05
CA ASP A 233 -4.31 -0.77 14.58
C ASP A 233 -5.22 -1.81 13.92
N ASP A 234 -6.51 -1.48 13.77
CA ASP A 234 -7.50 -2.32 13.12
C ASP A 234 -8.09 -1.61 11.89
N PHE A 235 -7.93 -2.25 10.73
CA PHE A 235 -8.46 -1.72 9.48
C PHE A 235 -9.98 -1.68 9.43
N ASP A 236 -10.67 -2.57 10.13
CA ASP A 236 -12.13 -2.61 10.11
C ASP A 236 -12.75 -1.39 10.83
N GLU A 237 -11.95 -0.68 11.65
CA GLU A 237 -12.32 0.59 12.29
C GLU A 237 -11.98 1.83 11.45
N ILE A 238 -11.46 1.69 10.22
CA ILE A 238 -10.92 2.82 9.44
C ILE A 238 -11.92 3.97 9.26
N GLU A 239 -13.20 3.68 9.05
CA GLU A 239 -14.20 4.73 8.86
C GLU A 239 -14.48 5.52 10.14
N SER A 240 -14.53 4.85 11.29
CA SER A 240 -14.72 5.52 12.60
C SER A 240 -13.48 6.32 12.95
N LYS A 241 -12.30 5.75 12.78
CA LYS A 241 -11.02 6.43 13.03
C LYS A 241 -10.78 7.58 12.08
N GLY A 242 -11.17 7.45 10.82
CA GLY A 242 -11.12 8.55 9.85
C GLY A 242 -11.95 9.76 10.31
N ARG A 243 -13.14 9.54 10.84
CA ARG A 243 -13.98 10.64 11.40
C ARG A 243 -13.38 11.27 12.66
N GLU A 244 -12.82 10.46 13.57
CA GLU A 244 -12.14 10.96 14.77
C GLU A 244 -10.91 11.80 14.38
N VAL A 245 -10.05 11.29 13.49
CA VAL A 245 -8.88 11.99 12.95
C VAL A 245 -9.31 13.30 12.29
N TYR A 246 -10.34 13.28 11.44
CA TYR A 246 -10.83 14.49 10.77
C TYR A 246 -11.32 15.52 11.77
N SER A 247 -12.05 15.13 12.82
CA SER A 247 -12.56 16.06 13.84
C SER A 247 -11.44 16.74 14.63
N GLU A 248 -10.31 16.03 14.88
CA GLU A 248 -9.16 16.59 15.57
C GLU A 248 -8.31 17.49 14.66
N THR A 249 -8.19 17.14 13.38
CA THR A 249 -7.30 17.86 12.46
C THR A 249 -7.96 19.02 11.73
N SER A 250 -9.28 18.98 11.48
CA SER A 250 -10.02 20.01 10.72
C SER A 250 -9.99 21.40 11.35
N SER A 251 -9.66 21.52 12.63
CA SER A 251 -9.49 22.80 13.32
C SER A 251 -8.09 23.42 13.20
N THR A 252 -7.14 22.67 12.60
CA THR A 252 -5.72 23.05 12.55
C THR A 252 -5.11 23.06 11.15
N LEU A 253 -5.87 22.59 10.14
CA LEU A 253 -5.45 22.48 8.74
C LEU A 253 -6.31 23.30 7.78
#